data_a6425fca290e23e83dd577c9e281b52c
#
_entry.id   a6425fca290e23e83dd577c9e281b52c
#
_cell.length_a   1.000
_cell.length_b   1.000
_cell.length_c   1.000
_cell.angle_alpha   90.00
_cell.angle_beta   90.00
_cell.angle_gamma   90.00
#
_symmetry.space_group_name_H-M   'P 1'
#
loop_
_entity.id
_entity.type
_entity.pdbx_description
1 polymer ?
#
loop_
_entity_poly.entity_id
_entity_poly.type
_entity_poly.pdbx_seq_one_letter_code
_entity_poly.pdbx_strand_id
1 'polypeptide(L)'
;GEVAEVVFYNDPYGSLRVEKKSDTGENLPGAVVQVKHIESGKVYTQTTNSAGTAIFSPVKPGAYEVLELSSPIGWELNDTVYTTNVLPGETTTQVLINKELPGLRIVKYDRLNHRNLANVTFEIWHDGALYGEYTTDEFGEILITNAEPGTWWASESDTGNPAYILDTTPQQIELKSGVGIRELVFFNDLKPGVHISKVDSNDPSKGI
;
A
#
# COMPACT_ATOMS: atom_id res chain seq x y z
N GLY A 1 40.80 18.02 61.24
CA GLY A 1 40.20 18.44 60.00
C GLY A 1 39.09 17.44 59.66
N GLU A 2 37.89 17.95 59.39
CA GLU A 2 36.78 17.13 58.87
C GLU A 2 37.09 16.72 57.42
N VAL A 3 36.89 15.43 57.10
CA VAL A 3 37.00 14.90 55.75
C VAL A 3 35.58 14.91 55.15
N ALA A 4 35.37 15.69 54.09
CA ALA A 4 34.12 15.69 53.31
C ALA A 4 34.16 14.48 52.39
N GLU A 5 33.17 13.58 52.51
CA GLU A 5 32.96 12.47 51.59
C GLU A 5 31.98 12.90 50.48
N VAL A 6 32.37 12.70 49.21
CA VAL A 6 31.51 12.92 48.05
C VAL A 6 31.26 11.54 47.38
N VAL A 7 30.02 11.11 47.40
CA VAL A 7 29.62 9.83 46.81
C VAL A 7 28.96 10.09 45.42
N PHE A 8 29.49 9.46 44.37
CA PHE A 8 28.92 9.52 43.04
C PHE A 8 28.17 8.19 42.78
N TYR A 9 26.93 8.31 42.31
CA TYR A 9 26.15 7.17 41.89
C TYR A 9 26.05 7.20 40.36
N ASN A 10 26.33 6.07 39.71
CA ASN A 10 26.12 5.89 38.27
C ASN A 10 25.04 4.84 38.06
N ASP A 11 24.03 5.20 37.32
CA ASP A 11 23.03 4.23 36.88
C ASP A 11 23.63 3.30 35.82
N PRO A 12 23.37 1.97 35.89
CA PRO A 12 23.78 1.06 34.83
C PRO A 12 23.07 1.39 33.53
N TYR A 13 23.74 1.17 32.41
CA TYR A 13 23.10 1.27 31.10
C TYR A 13 21.94 0.28 30.99
N GLY A 14 20.88 0.67 30.27
CA GLY A 14 19.76 -0.18 29.91
C GLY A 14 19.82 -0.60 28.44
N SER A 15 18.72 -1.14 27.98
CA SER A 15 18.50 -1.49 26.56
C SER A 15 17.11 -1.03 26.13
N LEU A 16 17.00 -0.58 24.86
CA LEU A 16 15.73 -0.30 24.22
C LEU A 16 15.53 -1.28 23.06
N ARG A 17 14.49 -2.10 23.18
CA ARG A 17 14.05 -3.03 22.14
C ARG A 17 12.85 -2.42 21.42
N VAL A 18 12.93 -2.31 20.11
CA VAL A 18 11.80 -1.93 19.27
C VAL A 18 11.30 -3.15 18.52
N GLU A 19 10.02 -3.47 18.68
CA GLU A 19 9.34 -4.52 17.94
C GLU A 19 8.46 -3.91 16.86
N LYS A 20 8.69 -4.32 15.63
CA LYS A 20 7.91 -3.91 14.48
C LYS A 20 6.92 -4.99 14.11
N LYS A 21 5.63 -4.65 14.09
CA LYS A 21 4.53 -5.59 13.83
C LYS A 21 3.53 -5.03 12.85
N SER A 22 2.82 -5.92 12.16
CA SER A 22 1.58 -5.59 11.46
C SER A 22 0.44 -5.36 12.46
N ASP A 23 -0.65 -4.79 11.99
CA ASP A 23 -1.91 -4.69 12.75
C ASP A 23 -2.58 -6.06 12.98
N THR A 24 -2.18 -7.11 12.23
CA THR A 24 -2.56 -8.50 12.46
C THR A 24 -1.61 -9.25 13.39
N GLY A 25 -0.51 -8.61 13.85
CA GLY A 25 0.44 -9.14 14.82
C GLY A 25 1.66 -9.85 14.23
N GLU A 26 1.82 -9.85 12.89
CA GLU A 26 3.00 -10.42 12.24
C GLU A 26 4.24 -9.56 12.50
N ASN A 27 5.41 -10.20 12.59
CA ASN A 27 6.67 -9.50 12.74
C ASN A 27 7.13 -8.91 11.41
N LEU A 28 7.53 -7.63 11.39
CA LEU A 28 7.93 -6.92 10.19
C LEU A 28 9.44 -6.65 10.17
N PRO A 29 10.22 -7.45 9.40
CA PRO A 29 11.63 -7.18 9.15
C PRO A 29 11.83 -6.05 8.15
N GLY A 30 12.99 -5.38 8.21
CA GLY A 30 13.39 -4.39 7.22
C GLY A 30 12.94 -2.96 7.49
N ALA A 31 12.19 -2.70 8.56
CA ALA A 31 11.87 -1.33 8.97
C ALA A 31 13.12 -0.62 9.52
N VAL A 32 13.34 0.62 9.12
CA VAL A 32 14.39 1.47 9.69
C VAL A 32 13.82 2.29 10.82
N VAL A 33 14.35 2.08 12.02
CA VAL A 33 13.89 2.72 13.26
C VAL A 33 14.98 3.63 13.81
N GLN A 34 14.58 4.83 14.23
CA GLN A 34 15.42 5.79 14.93
C GLN A 34 14.96 5.92 16.38
N VAL A 35 15.92 5.96 17.31
CA VAL A 35 15.68 6.32 18.71
C VAL A 35 16.56 7.48 19.09
N LYS A 36 16.00 8.45 19.80
CA LYS A 36 16.70 9.67 20.24
C LYS A 36 16.53 9.85 21.74
N HIS A 37 17.63 9.86 22.48
CA HIS A 37 17.62 10.19 23.91
C HIS A 37 17.29 11.65 24.11
N ILE A 38 16.19 11.97 24.78
CA ILE A 38 15.63 13.33 24.82
C ILE A 38 16.61 14.30 25.52
N GLU A 39 17.16 13.92 26.66
CA GLU A 39 18.04 14.80 27.46
C GLU A 39 19.34 15.14 26.73
N SER A 40 20.01 14.14 26.14
CA SER A 40 21.32 14.34 25.52
C SER A 40 21.26 14.65 24.02
N GLY A 41 20.11 14.46 23.37
CA GLY A 41 19.93 14.57 21.93
C GLY A 41 20.60 13.46 21.11
N LYS A 42 21.20 12.44 21.77
CA LYS A 42 21.91 11.37 21.07
C LYS A 42 20.95 10.50 20.29
N VAL A 43 21.27 10.26 19.02
CA VAL A 43 20.45 9.51 18.05
C VAL A 43 21.12 8.20 17.71
N TYR A 44 20.33 7.16 17.56
CA TYR A 44 20.73 5.84 17.06
C TYR A 44 19.73 5.37 16.04
N THR A 45 20.20 4.64 15.02
CA THR A 45 19.35 4.09 13.95
C THR A 45 19.70 2.63 13.73
N GLN A 46 18.68 1.78 13.57
CA GLN A 46 18.83 0.37 13.23
C GLN A 46 17.70 -0.09 12.33
N THR A 47 17.97 -1.17 11.57
CA THR A 47 16.96 -1.89 10.79
C THR A 47 16.47 -3.09 11.57
N THR A 48 15.16 -3.37 11.56
CA THR A 48 14.58 -4.55 12.18
C THR A 48 15.06 -5.84 11.49
N ASN A 49 15.46 -6.82 12.29
CA ASN A 49 15.93 -8.12 11.83
C ASN A 49 14.78 -9.04 11.39
N SER A 50 15.07 -10.30 11.05
CA SER A 50 14.07 -11.30 10.62
C SER A 50 12.96 -11.57 11.64
N ALA A 51 13.17 -11.26 12.93
CA ALA A 51 12.14 -11.33 13.96
C ALA A 51 11.36 -10.00 14.15
N GLY A 52 11.53 -9.04 13.24
CA GLY A 52 10.90 -7.71 13.34
C GLY A 52 11.45 -6.88 14.51
N THR A 53 12.69 -7.10 14.93
CA THR A 53 13.24 -6.48 16.15
C THR A 53 14.49 -5.67 15.86
N ALA A 54 14.57 -4.44 16.40
CA ALA A 54 15.79 -3.63 16.52
C ALA A 54 16.14 -3.47 18.01
N ILE A 55 17.43 -3.71 18.38
CA ILE A 55 17.89 -3.66 19.76
C ILE A 55 18.99 -2.61 19.89
N PHE A 56 18.73 -1.58 20.68
CA PHE A 56 19.68 -0.53 21.03
C PHE A 56 20.26 -0.83 22.42
N SER A 57 21.51 -1.29 22.46
CA SER A 57 22.18 -1.69 23.70
C SER A 57 23.70 -1.58 23.56
N PRO A 58 24.43 -1.04 24.55
CA PRO A 58 23.90 -0.36 25.75
C PRO A 58 23.45 1.07 25.44
N VAL A 59 22.39 1.53 26.12
CA VAL A 59 21.91 2.91 26.02
C VAL A 59 21.74 3.53 27.40
N LYS A 60 21.93 4.86 27.50
CA LYS A 60 21.77 5.61 28.75
C LYS A 60 20.31 5.52 29.22
N PRO A 61 20.03 5.30 30.53
CA PRO A 61 18.67 5.42 31.07
C PRO A 61 18.07 6.80 30.81
N GLY A 62 16.74 6.87 30.67
CA GLY A 62 16.01 8.11 30.45
C GLY A 62 14.95 8.00 29.35
N ALA A 63 14.35 9.12 29.02
CA ALA A 63 13.29 9.21 28.01
C ALA A 63 13.86 9.23 26.59
N TYR A 64 13.20 8.45 25.70
CA TYR A 64 13.54 8.33 24.28
C TYR A 64 12.34 8.65 23.41
N GLU A 65 12.56 9.38 22.32
CA GLU A 65 11.70 9.41 21.15
C GLU A 65 12.03 8.21 20.27
N VAL A 66 11.00 7.52 19.78
CA VAL A 66 11.11 6.36 18.86
C VAL A 66 10.29 6.68 17.63
N LEU A 67 10.92 6.61 16.46
CA LEU A 67 10.33 6.96 15.17
C LEU A 67 10.70 5.91 14.11
N GLU A 68 9.76 5.55 13.26
CA GLU A 68 10.05 4.81 12.03
C GLU A 68 10.49 5.79 10.93
N LEU A 69 11.67 5.55 10.34
CA LEU A 69 12.18 6.35 9.23
C LEU A 69 11.77 5.80 7.87
N SER A 70 11.65 4.48 7.76
CA SER A 70 11.11 3.82 6.57
C SER A 70 10.43 2.50 6.93
N SER A 71 9.29 2.25 6.31
CA SER A 71 8.56 0.98 6.43
C SER A 71 9.16 -0.10 5.52
N PRO A 72 8.92 -1.39 5.80
CA PRO A 72 9.15 -2.45 4.84
C PRO A 72 8.26 -2.26 3.59
N ILE A 73 8.70 -2.83 2.45
CA ILE A 73 7.92 -2.81 1.21
C ILE A 73 6.54 -3.44 1.44
N GLY A 74 5.50 -2.79 0.95
CA GLY A 74 4.11 -3.23 1.11
C GLY A 74 3.41 -2.73 2.37
N TRP A 75 4.09 -1.95 3.20
CA TRP A 75 3.56 -1.43 4.47
C TRP A 75 3.55 0.09 4.50
N GLU A 76 2.47 0.67 5.02
CA GLU A 76 2.35 2.11 5.23
C GLU A 76 3.34 2.58 6.31
N LEU A 77 4.01 3.71 6.07
CA LEU A 77 4.89 4.30 7.07
C LEU A 77 4.10 4.77 8.29
N ASN A 78 4.52 4.35 9.48
CA ASN A 78 4.01 4.89 10.74
C ASN A 78 4.87 6.08 11.17
N ASP A 79 4.44 7.28 10.86
CA ASP A 79 5.12 8.54 11.18
C ASP A 79 4.91 9.01 12.63
N THR A 80 4.23 8.22 13.45
CA THR A 80 3.98 8.53 14.87
C THR A 80 5.28 8.53 15.65
N VAL A 81 5.56 9.62 16.36
CA VAL A 81 6.66 9.68 17.33
C VAL A 81 6.18 9.13 18.66
N TYR A 82 6.77 8.02 19.09
CA TYR A 82 6.49 7.41 20.39
C TYR A 82 7.50 7.90 21.42
N THR A 83 7.05 8.05 22.67
CA THR A 83 7.95 8.32 23.80
C THR A 83 7.96 7.15 24.74
N THR A 84 9.15 6.67 25.10
CA THR A 84 9.34 5.57 26.04
C THR A 84 10.47 5.89 27.03
N ASN A 85 10.50 5.22 28.18
CA ASN A 85 11.51 5.46 29.21
C ASN A 85 12.35 4.19 29.44
N VAL A 86 13.66 4.30 29.24
CA VAL A 86 14.60 3.21 29.50
C VAL A 86 15.04 3.25 30.95
N LEU A 87 14.80 2.15 31.67
CA LEU A 87 15.18 1.99 33.08
C LEU A 87 16.62 1.49 33.21
N PRO A 88 17.32 1.86 34.32
CA PRO A 88 18.66 1.38 34.59
C PRO A 88 18.73 -0.15 34.69
N GLY A 89 19.63 -0.77 33.93
CA GLY A 89 19.87 -2.23 33.93
C GLY A 89 18.78 -3.07 33.28
N GLU A 90 17.71 -2.47 32.75
CA GLU A 90 16.57 -3.19 32.19
C GLU A 90 16.50 -3.08 30.65
N THR A 91 15.69 -3.96 30.06
CA THR A 91 15.30 -3.86 28.66
C THR A 91 13.87 -3.33 28.56
N THR A 92 13.72 -2.13 28.06
CA THR A 92 12.41 -1.55 27.76
C THR A 92 12.00 -1.93 26.33
N THR A 93 10.73 -2.30 26.11
CA THR A 93 10.21 -2.63 24.77
C THR A 93 9.20 -1.59 24.31
N GLN A 94 9.37 -1.11 23.07
CA GLN A 94 8.42 -0.27 22.34
C GLN A 94 7.92 -1.03 21.11
N VAL A 95 6.61 -1.12 20.92
CA VAL A 95 6.00 -1.73 19.74
C VAL A 95 5.57 -0.63 18.77
N LEU A 96 5.90 -0.81 17.48
CA LEU A 96 5.44 0.02 16.37
C LEU A 96 4.61 -0.85 15.42
N ILE A 97 3.43 -0.37 15.02
CA ILE A 97 2.49 -1.13 14.20
C ILE A 97 2.33 -0.44 12.85
N ASN A 98 2.43 -1.21 11.73
CA ASN A 98 2.09 -0.76 10.39
C ASN A 98 0.88 -1.52 9.85
N LYS A 99 0.19 -0.86 8.91
CA LYS A 99 -0.87 -1.47 8.12
C LYS A 99 -0.35 -1.81 6.74
N GLU A 100 -0.86 -2.90 6.15
CA GLU A 100 -0.57 -3.25 4.77
C GLU A 100 -1.10 -2.17 3.82
N LEU A 101 -0.31 -1.82 2.79
CA LEU A 101 -0.77 -0.95 1.72
C LEU A 101 -1.87 -1.65 0.92
N PRO A 102 -2.91 -0.93 0.47
CA PRO A 102 -3.97 -1.52 -0.32
C PRO A 102 -3.53 -1.87 -1.74
N GLY A 103 -4.39 -2.52 -2.50
CA GLY A 103 -4.27 -2.69 -3.92
C GLY A 103 -5.53 -2.22 -4.66
N LEU A 104 -5.37 -1.84 -5.92
CA LEU A 104 -6.46 -1.55 -6.85
C LEU A 104 -6.47 -2.61 -7.95
N ARG A 105 -7.62 -3.26 -8.13
CA ARG A 105 -7.91 -4.13 -9.28
C ARG A 105 -8.97 -3.47 -10.15
N ILE A 106 -8.74 -3.41 -11.46
CA ILE A 106 -9.73 -3.02 -12.46
C ILE A 106 -10.05 -4.26 -13.27
N VAL A 107 -11.33 -4.54 -13.46
CA VAL A 107 -11.81 -5.69 -14.26
C VAL A 107 -12.72 -5.19 -15.36
N LYS A 108 -12.48 -5.67 -16.58
CA LYS A 108 -13.21 -5.27 -17.78
C LYS A 108 -13.96 -6.43 -18.42
N TYR A 109 -15.26 -6.23 -18.67
CA TYR A 109 -16.15 -7.24 -19.24
C TYR A 109 -16.92 -6.73 -20.46
N ASP A 110 -17.26 -7.67 -21.34
CA ASP A 110 -18.38 -7.52 -22.28
C ASP A 110 -19.70 -7.54 -21.51
N ARG A 111 -20.53 -6.52 -21.68
CA ARG A 111 -21.79 -6.39 -20.93
C ARG A 111 -22.78 -7.51 -21.23
N LEU A 112 -22.80 -8.03 -22.47
CA LEU A 112 -23.78 -9.00 -22.90
C LEU A 112 -23.49 -10.42 -22.41
N ASN A 113 -22.23 -10.86 -22.49
CA ASN A 113 -21.85 -12.24 -22.25
C ASN A 113 -20.89 -12.43 -21.07
N HIS A 114 -20.51 -11.34 -20.38
CA HIS A 114 -19.59 -11.32 -19.25
C HIS A 114 -18.20 -11.91 -19.52
N ARG A 115 -17.78 -11.90 -20.80
CA ARG A 115 -16.40 -12.28 -21.16
C ARG A 115 -15.44 -11.16 -20.76
N ASN A 116 -14.29 -11.56 -20.26
CA ASN A 116 -13.20 -10.64 -19.98
C ASN A 116 -12.70 -9.98 -21.26
N LEU A 117 -12.41 -8.69 -21.20
CA LEU A 117 -11.90 -7.90 -22.33
C LEU A 117 -10.45 -7.51 -22.07
N ALA A 118 -9.53 -8.17 -22.78
CA ALA A 118 -8.12 -7.83 -22.80
C ALA A 118 -7.83 -6.64 -23.72
N ASN A 119 -6.63 -6.03 -23.52
CA ASN A 119 -6.12 -4.92 -24.31
C ASN A 119 -6.98 -3.62 -24.27
N VAL A 120 -7.78 -3.45 -23.23
CA VAL A 120 -8.53 -2.21 -22.99
C VAL A 120 -7.66 -1.27 -22.16
N THR A 121 -7.47 -0.02 -22.60
CA THR A 121 -6.62 0.95 -21.93
C THR A 121 -7.42 1.87 -21.04
N PHE A 122 -6.88 2.15 -19.85
CA PHE A 122 -7.44 3.04 -18.84
C PHE A 122 -6.44 4.11 -18.45
N GLU A 123 -6.90 5.34 -18.33
CA GLU A 123 -6.24 6.36 -17.51
C GLU A 123 -6.63 6.14 -16.05
N ILE A 124 -5.61 6.06 -15.17
CA ILE A 124 -5.78 5.87 -13.74
C ILE A 124 -5.22 7.09 -13.02
N TRP A 125 -5.93 7.55 -12.01
CA TRP A 125 -5.63 8.76 -11.28
C TRP A 125 -5.66 8.50 -9.78
N HIS A 126 -4.79 9.20 -9.05
CA HIS A 126 -4.72 9.16 -7.59
C HIS A 126 -4.72 10.60 -7.06
N ASP A 127 -5.64 10.93 -6.15
CA ASP A 127 -5.81 12.24 -5.52
C ASP A 127 -5.79 13.42 -6.51
N GLY A 128 -6.40 13.23 -7.69
CA GLY A 128 -6.51 14.23 -8.73
C GLY A 128 -5.30 14.37 -9.65
N ALA A 129 -4.23 13.60 -9.45
CA ALA A 129 -3.08 13.53 -10.34
C ALA A 129 -3.12 12.27 -11.21
N LEU A 130 -2.71 12.37 -12.48
CA LEU A 130 -2.58 11.21 -13.34
C LEU A 130 -1.50 10.28 -12.78
N TYR A 131 -1.92 9.07 -12.40
CA TYR A 131 -1.02 8.02 -11.94
C TYR A 131 -0.36 7.31 -13.13
N GLY A 132 -1.11 7.05 -14.21
CA GLY A 132 -0.61 6.49 -15.45
C GLY A 132 -1.71 5.91 -16.34
N GLU A 133 -1.26 5.40 -17.50
CA GLU A 133 -2.09 4.61 -18.43
C GLU A 133 -1.73 3.13 -18.28
N TYR A 134 -2.75 2.28 -18.20
CA TYR A 134 -2.61 0.84 -18.02
C TYR A 134 -3.57 0.11 -18.94
N THR A 135 -3.14 -1.06 -19.42
CA THR A 135 -3.92 -1.88 -20.34
C THR A 135 -4.26 -3.22 -19.68
N THR A 136 -5.50 -3.67 -19.83
CA THR A 136 -5.95 -4.96 -19.28
C THR A 136 -5.20 -6.13 -19.93
N ASP A 137 -4.83 -7.10 -19.11
CA ASP A 137 -4.15 -8.33 -19.47
C ASP A 137 -5.10 -9.33 -20.19
N GLU A 138 -4.62 -10.55 -20.41
CA GLU A 138 -5.40 -11.66 -21.04
C GLU A 138 -6.64 -12.06 -20.23
N PHE A 139 -6.68 -11.74 -18.93
CA PHE A 139 -7.81 -11.97 -18.04
C PHE A 139 -8.74 -10.75 -17.94
N GLY A 140 -8.48 -9.69 -18.70
CA GLY A 140 -9.25 -8.45 -18.65
C GLY A 140 -9.00 -7.64 -17.37
N GLU A 141 -7.83 -7.79 -16.75
CA GLU A 141 -7.51 -7.19 -15.46
C GLU A 141 -6.32 -6.21 -15.53
N ILE A 142 -6.37 -5.20 -14.68
CA ILE A 142 -5.23 -4.37 -14.28
C ILE A 142 -5.11 -4.51 -12.77
N LEU A 143 -3.90 -4.82 -12.26
CA LEU A 143 -3.62 -4.93 -10.85
C LEU A 143 -2.49 -3.98 -10.44
N ILE A 144 -2.82 -3.04 -9.54
CA ILE A 144 -1.85 -2.14 -8.88
C ILE A 144 -1.72 -2.62 -7.45
N THR A 145 -0.55 -3.13 -7.09
CA THR A 145 -0.22 -3.55 -5.73
C THR A 145 0.50 -2.42 -5.00
N ASN A 146 0.42 -2.41 -3.66
CA ASN A 146 1.05 -1.39 -2.81
C ASN A 146 0.65 0.03 -3.23
N ALA A 147 -0.63 0.20 -3.58
CA ALA A 147 -1.19 1.49 -3.91
C ALA A 147 -1.19 2.39 -2.66
N GLU A 148 -0.87 3.66 -2.85
CA GLU A 148 -0.98 4.61 -1.75
C GLU A 148 -2.45 4.79 -1.33
N PRO A 149 -2.74 4.95 -0.02
CA PRO A 149 -4.07 5.33 0.43
C PRO A 149 -4.52 6.64 -0.20
N GLY A 150 -5.82 6.78 -0.46
CA GLY A 150 -6.38 7.99 -1.07
C GLY A 150 -7.51 7.69 -2.03
N THR A 151 -7.90 8.70 -2.80
CA THR A 151 -8.97 8.60 -3.79
C THR A 151 -8.41 8.19 -5.14
N TRP A 152 -8.81 7.02 -5.59
CA TRP A 152 -8.46 6.48 -6.91
C TRP A 152 -9.65 6.52 -7.84
N TRP A 153 -9.43 6.82 -9.10
CA TRP A 153 -10.42 6.69 -10.14
C TRP A 153 -9.79 6.28 -11.47
N ALA A 154 -10.60 5.65 -12.30
CA ALA A 154 -10.19 5.15 -13.60
C ALA A 154 -11.25 5.51 -14.64
N SER A 155 -10.81 5.79 -15.85
CA SER A 155 -11.63 6.04 -17.04
C SER A 155 -11.03 5.29 -18.22
N GLU A 156 -11.87 4.63 -19.01
CA GLU A 156 -11.43 3.99 -20.24
C GLU A 156 -10.99 5.02 -21.28
N SER A 157 -9.82 4.82 -21.87
CA SER A 157 -9.27 5.69 -22.93
C SER A 157 -9.24 5.00 -24.30
N ASP A 158 -9.15 3.67 -24.35
CA ASP A 158 -9.20 2.86 -25.57
C ASP A 158 -9.83 1.50 -25.31
N THR A 159 -10.75 1.08 -26.19
CA THR A 159 -11.40 -0.23 -26.13
C THR A 159 -10.48 -1.40 -26.48
N GLY A 160 -9.33 -1.13 -27.13
CA GLY A 160 -8.45 -2.16 -27.72
C GLY A 160 -9.06 -2.94 -28.87
N ASN A 161 -10.37 -2.79 -29.10
CA ASN A 161 -11.10 -3.48 -30.15
C ASN A 161 -12.20 -2.57 -30.72
N PRO A 162 -12.13 -2.19 -32.02
CA PRO A 162 -13.05 -1.25 -32.63
C PRO A 162 -14.51 -1.73 -32.72
N ALA A 163 -14.78 -3.01 -32.41
CA ALA A 163 -16.14 -3.54 -32.34
C ALA A 163 -16.90 -3.06 -31.10
N TYR A 164 -16.22 -2.56 -30.06
CA TYR A 164 -16.84 -2.06 -28.85
C TYR A 164 -17.06 -0.56 -28.88
N ILE A 165 -18.02 -0.10 -28.08
CA ILE A 165 -18.29 1.30 -27.82
C ILE A 165 -17.39 1.73 -26.65
N LEU A 166 -16.63 2.80 -26.82
CA LEU A 166 -15.84 3.40 -25.76
C LEU A 166 -16.77 4.05 -24.72
N ASP A 167 -16.60 3.67 -23.45
CA ASP A 167 -17.30 4.28 -22.32
C ASP A 167 -16.29 4.99 -21.41
N THR A 168 -16.20 6.30 -21.58
CA THR A 168 -15.27 7.15 -20.79
C THR A 168 -15.82 7.55 -19.42
N THR A 169 -16.94 6.98 -18.98
CA THR A 169 -17.52 7.29 -17.67
C THR A 169 -16.56 6.84 -16.55
N PRO A 170 -16.06 7.76 -15.73
CA PRO A 170 -15.11 7.39 -14.68
C PRO A 170 -15.79 6.66 -13.53
N GLN A 171 -15.08 5.73 -12.92
CA GLN A 171 -15.44 5.16 -11.62
C GLN A 171 -14.39 5.53 -10.58
N GLN A 172 -14.83 5.69 -9.33
CA GLN A 172 -14.01 6.15 -8.22
C GLN A 172 -14.11 5.20 -7.05
N ILE A 173 -13.00 5.05 -6.31
CA ILE A 173 -12.91 4.28 -5.08
C ILE A 173 -11.93 4.93 -4.11
N GLU A 174 -12.21 4.83 -2.82
CA GLU A 174 -11.27 5.22 -1.77
C GLU A 174 -10.51 3.98 -1.28
N LEU A 175 -9.19 4.03 -1.33
CA LEU A 175 -8.29 3.01 -0.82
C LEU A 175 -7.77 3.42 0.56
N LYS A 176 -7.74 2.46 1.49
CA LYS A 176 -7.23 2.64 2.85
C LYS A 176 -6.29 1.49 3.19
N SER A 177 -5.23 1.78 3.93
CA SER A 177 -4.33 0.73 4.43
C SER A 177 -5.05 -0.28 5.31
N GLY A 178 -4.64 -1.54 5.23
CA GLY A 178 -5.23 -2.65 5.98
C GLY A 178 -6.54 -3.21 5.41
N VAL A 179 -6.99 -2.76 4.23
CA VAL A 179 -8.24 -3.26 3.61
C VAL A 179 -8.02 -4.25 2.46
N GLY A 180 -6.75 -4.51 2.09
CA GLY A 180 -6.40 -5.38 0.98
C GLY A 180 -6.74 -4.80 -0.39
N ILE A 181 -6.96 -5.68 -1.37
CA ILE A 181 -7.27 -5.29 -2.76
C ILE A 181 -8.74 -4.88 -2.87
N ARG A 182 -8.98 -3.72 -3.50
CA ARG A 182 -10.32 -3.22 -3.84
C ARG A 182 -10.49 -3.20 -5.36
N GLU A 183 -11.73 -3.28 -5.82
CA GLU A 183 -12.05 -3.51 -7.23
C GLU A 183 -12.95 -2.43 -7.83
N LEU A 184 -12.64 -2.05 -9.09
CA LEU A 184 -13.51 -1.31 -10.00
C LEU A 184 -13.88 -2.22 -11.18
N VAL A 185 -15.15 -2.28 -11.53
CA VAL A 185 -15.67 -3.15 -12.60
C VAL A 185 -16.26 -2.31 -13.72
N PHE A 186 -15.76 -2.51 -14.94
CA PHE A 186 -16.19 -1.81 -16.14
C PHE A 186 -16.78 -2.75 -17.19
N PHE A 187 -17.71 -2.23 -17.98
CA PHE A 187 -18.37 -2.99 -19.04
C PHE A 187 -18.34 -2.22 -20.35
N ASN A 188 -18.14 -2.93 -21.49
CA ASN A 188 -18.35 -2.37 -22.80
C ASN A 188 -19.50 -3.07 -23.52
N ASP A 189 -20.20 -2.29 -24.34
CA ASP A 189 -21.23 -2.76 -25.26
C ASP A 189 -20.63 -2.94 -26.66
N LEU A 190 -21.01 -4.01 -27.35
CA LEU A 190 -20.72 -4.17 -28.76
C LEU A 190 -21.47 -3.11 -29.59
N LYS A 191 -20.80 -2.58 -30.60
CA LYS A 191 -21.47 -1.75 -31.59
C LYS A 191 -22.55 -2.52 -32.31
N PRO A 192 -23.73 -1.91 -32.58
CA PRO A 192 -24.76 -2.57 -33.36
C PRO A 192 -24.26 -2.86 -34.78
N GLY A 193 -24.51 -4.07 -35.24
CA GLY A 193 -24.22 -4.49 -36.60
C GLY A 193 -25.48 -4.51 -37.47
N VAL A 194 -25.32 -4.23 -38.76
CA VAL A 194 -26.39 -4.40 -39.74
C VAL A 194 -26.03 -5.56 -40.63
N HIS A 195 -26.90 -6.57 -40.70
CA HIS A 195 -26.80 -7.65 -41.66
C HIS A 195 -27.74 -7.34 -42.84
N ILE A 196 -27.16 -7.19 -44.01
CA ILE A 196 -27.92 -6.98 -45.26
C ILE A 196 -27.82 -8.25 -46.09
N SER A 197 -28.98 -8.87 -46.36
CA SER A 197 -29.09 -10.02 -47.23
C SER A 197 -29.79 -9.59 -48.51
N LYS A 198 -29.22 -9.96 -49.66
CA LYS A 198 -29.91 -9.92 -50.96
C LYS A 198 -30.50 -11.30 -51.23
N VAL A 199 -31.79 -11.33 -51.44
CA VAL A 199 -32.51 -12.60 -51.69
C VAL A 199 -33.23 -12.55 -53.02
N ASP A 200 -33.50 -13.68 -53.62
CA ASP A 200 -34.35 -13.77 -54.81
C ASP A 200 -35.79 -13.36 -54.44
N SER A 201 -36.40 -12.45 -55.23
CA SER A 201 -37.77 -12.00 -54.94
C SER A 201 -38.82 -13.09 -55.08
N ASN A 202 -38.53 -14.15 -55.79
CA ASN A 202 -39.41 -15.30 -56.00
C ASN A 202 -39.14 -16.42 -55.02
N ASP A 203 -37.96 -16.48 -54.40
CA ASP A 203 -37.59 -17.44 -53.37
C ASP A 203 -36.70 -16.76 -52.30
N PRO A 204 -37.30 -16.14 -51.23
CA PRO A 204 -36.56 -15.46 -50.20
C PRO A 204 -35.62 -16.34 -49.37
N SER A 205 -35.72 -17.68 -49.46
CA SER A 205 -34.81 -18.60 -48.81
C SER A 205 -33.47 -18.73 -49.54
N LYS A 206 -33.39 -18.24 -50.80
CA LYS A 206 -32.22 -18.33 -51.65
C LYS A 206 -31.47 -17.01 -51.69
N GLY A 207 -30.24 -17.00 -51.12
CA GLY A 207 -29.32 -15.88 -51.28
C GLY A 207 -28.84 -15.69 -52.71
N ILE A 208 -28.64 -14.43 -53.15
CA ILE A 208 -28.07 -14.08 -54.47
C ILE A 208 -26.77 -13.32 -54.24
#